data_4adab3230d2ac5c952694fcebb5c4205
#
_entry.id   4adab3230d2ac5c952694fcebb5c4205
#
_cell.length_a   1.000
_cell.length_b   1.000
_cell.length_c   1.000
_cell.angle_alpha   90.00
_cell.angle_beta   90.00
_cell.angle_gamma   90.00
#
_symmetry.space_group_name_H-M   'P 1'
#
loop_
_entity.id
_entity.type
_entity.pdbx_description
1 polymer ?
#
loop_
_entity_poly.entity_id
_entity_poly.type
_entity_poly.pdbx_seq_one_letter_code
_entity_poly.pdbx_strand_id
1 'polypeptide(L)'
;MTVVNRVPPIELFHYTDFSGLIGLVSNKQIWMGDLFFLNDEKEYQLGLELFKKQLGVLKLQHAGTGFGIFLNSLSSIEELLKKRSPLSFSLTEENDLLSQWRGYTKNGIGVSVGFSSASLINGFQLLPCLYTPEEQDAYVSYLFDLAHKKFLETKEMGKYDKQHCKDPLEAQYWDAINEAGSQFISHLSVACAIIKEASFKEEKEWRLVMFDRTGVEFLAKDTYLKPIKKVGIEPLNVIKSIKVGPNPNKELCQNSIYSLLNVSNLHHVNVSLSSIPYRN
;
A
#
# COMPACT_ATOMS: atom_id res chain seq x y z
N MET A 1 -10.02 3.37 19.01
CA MET A 1 -10.45 4.16 17.84
C MET A 1 -9.42 3.91 16.76
N THR A 2 -9.78 3.26 15.67
CA THR A 2 -8.87 3.06 14.54
C THR A 2 -8.76 4.39 13.79
N VAL A 3 -7.57 4.97 13.74
CA VAL A 3 -7.29 6.28 13.11
C VAL A 3 -7.59 6.28 11.59
N VAL A 4 -7.76 5.09 10.99
CA VAL A 4 -8.11 4.90 9.58
C VAL A 4 -9.46 4.19 9.49
N ASN A 5 -10.55 4.93 9.72
CA ASN A 5 -11.90 4.36 9.74
C ASN A 5 -12.74 4.82 8.52
N ARG A 6 -12.11 4.85 7.33
CA ARG A 6 -12.87 5.05 6.09
C ARG A 6 -13.45 3.71 5.64
N VAL A 7 -14.74 3.70 5.38
CA VAL A 7 -15.41 2.56 4.74
C VAL A 7 -15.14 2.66 3.24
N PRO A 8 -14.57 1.62 2.61
CA PRO A 8 -14.33 1.67 1.17
C PRO A 8 -15.66 1.73 0.41
N PRO A 9 -15.72 2.42 -0.74
CA PRO A 9 -16.88 2.39 -1.62
C PRO A 9 -17.11 0.96 -2.13
N ILE A 10 -18.28 0.70 -2.73
CA ILE A 10 -18.66 -0.63 -3.23
C ILE A 10 -17.65 -1.14 -4.26
N GLU A 11 -17.18 -0.24 -5.13
CA GLU A 11 -16.15 -0.51 -6.13
C GLU A 11 -14.95 0.43 -5.97
N LEU A 12 -13.76 -0.12 -6.22
CA LEU A 12 -12.52 0.61 -6.38
C LEU A 12 -11.90 0.28 -7.73
N PHE A 13 -11.20 1.23 -8.33
CA PHE A 13 -10.78 1.15 -9.72
C PHE A 13 -9.26 1.11 -9.87
N HIS A 14 -8.79 0.26 -10.77
CA HIS A 14 -7.38 0.19 -11.16
C HIS A 14 -7.22 0.54 -12.64
N TYR A 15 -6.40 1.55 -12.91
CA TYR A 15 -6.08 1.96 -14.28
C TYR A 15 -4.90 1.17 -14.81
N THR A 16 -5.07 0.62 -16.01
CA THR A 16 -4.02 -0.21 -16.62
C THR A 16 -4.12 -0.21 -18.16
N ASP A 17 -3.10 -0.70 -18.81
CA ASP A 17 -3.13 -0.96 -20.24
C ASP A 17 -3.84 -2.29 -20.56
N PHE A 18 -3.94 -2.63 -21.85
CA PHE A 18 -4.59 -3.87 -22.27
C PHE A 18 -3.81 -5.13 -21.86
N SER A 19 -2.49 -5.04 -21.68
CA SER A 19 -1.67 -6.15 -21.19
C SER A 19 -2.01 -6.46 -19.73
N GLY A 20 -2.18 -5.40 -18.92
CA GLY A 20 -2.65 -5.53 -17.52
C GLY A 20 -4.06 -6.12 -17.46
N LEU A 21 -4.98 -5.70 -18.36
CA LEU A 21 -6.32 -6.29 -18.43
C LEU A 21 -6.27 -7.80 -18.71
N ILE A 22 -5.44 -8.24 -19.66
CA ILE A 22 -5.23 -9.67 -19.95
C ILE A 22 -4.70 -10.39 -18.70
N GLY A 23 -3.76 -9.78 -17.98
CA GLY A 23 -3.24 -10.30 -16.70
C GLY A 23 -4.34 -10.54 -15.68
N LEU A 24 -5.26 -9.56 -15.53
CA LEU A 24 -6.38 -9.63 -14.59
C LEU A 24 -7.42 -10.68 -15.00
N VAL A 25 -7.80 -10.72 -16.28
CA VAL A 25 -8.91 -11.54 -16.75
C VAL A 25 -8.46 -12.97 -17.11
N SER A 26 -7.44 -13.10 -17.97
CA SER A 26 -7.00 -14.40 -18.49
C SER A 26 -6.04 -15.11 -17.56
N ASN A 27 -5.07 -14.38 -16.98
CA ASN A 27 -4.09 -14.97 -16.07
C ASN A 27 -4.59 -14.99 -14.63
N LYS A 28 -5.73 -14.34 -14.34
CA LYS A 28 -6.36 -14.29 -13.02
C LYS A 28 -5.41 -13.79 -11.92
N GLN A 29 -4.64 -12.74 -12.22
CA GLN A 29 -3.60 -12.23 -11.33
C GLN A 29 -3.62 -10.71 -11.22
N ILE A 30 -3.40 -10.21 -10.00
CA ILE A 30 -2.95 -8.84 -9.75
C ILE A 30 -1.43 -8.83 -9.56
N TRP A 31 -0.79 -7.74 -9.99
CA TRP A 31 0.65 -7.57 -9.82
C TRP A 31 0.92 -6.52 -8.76
N MET A 32 1.33 -6.98 -7.58
CA MET A 32 1.70 -6.11 -6.48
C MET A 32 3.14 -5.67 -6.63
N GLY A 33 3.38 -4.37 -6.75
CA GLY A 33 4.71 -3.79 -6.88
C GLY A 33 5.31 -3.43 -5.53
N ASP A 34 6.64 -3.52 -5.43
CA ASP A 34 7.36 -3.05 -4.25
C ASP A 34 7.23 -1.53 -4.12
N LEU A 35 6.85 -1.06 -2.95
CA LEU A 35 6.60 0.36 -2.65
C LEU A 35 7.83 1.24 -2.85
N PHE A 36 9.04 0.71 -2.61
CA PHE A 36 10.29 1.44 -2.86
C PHE A 36 10.54 1.74 -4.36
N PHE A 37 9.85 1.02 -5.25
CA PHE A 37 9.97 1.11 -6.70
C PHE A 37 8.71 1.71 -7.34
N LEU A 38 7.89 2.42 -6.58
CA LEU A 38 6.81 3.24 -7.13
C LEU A 38 7.38 4.47 -7.83
N ASN A 39 6.57 5.11 -8.64
CA ASN A 39 7.01 6.25 -9.49
C ASN A 39 7.42 7.49 -8.69
N ASP A 40 7.06 7.58 -7.43
CA ASP A 40 7.39 8.69 -6.54
C ASP A 40 8.17 8.21 -5.30
N GLU A 41 9.52 8.34 -5.37
CA GLU A 41 10.40 8.04 -4.24
C GLU A 41 10.09 8.89 -2.99
N LYS A 42 9.49 10.08 -3.18
CA LYS A 42 9.16 10.99 -2.10
C LYS A 42 8.01 10.50 -1.22
N GLU A 43 7.10 9.68 -1.76
CA GLU A 43 5.97 9.18 -0.97
C GLU A 43 6.44 8.41 0.27
N TYR A 44 7.39 7.49 0.10
CA TYR A 44 7.92 6.72 1.22
C TYR A 44 8.72 7.59 2.20
N GLN A 45 9.43 8.60 1.69
CA GLN A 45 10.22 9.54 2.51
C GLN A 45 9.33 10.39 3.42
N LEU A 46 8.17 10.83 2.95
CA LEU A 46 7.24 11.63 3.76
C LEU A 46 6.84 10.89 5.05
N GLY A 47 6.49 9.62 4.96
CA GLY A 47 6.18 8.79 6.14
C GLY A 47 7.37 8.68 7.11
N LEU A 48 8.58 8.52 6.59
CA LEU A 48 9.80 8.48 7.39
C LEU A 48 10.12 9.82 8.07
N GLU A 49 9.91 10.93 7.41
CA GLU A 49 10.14 12.28 7.97
C GLU A 49 9.18 12.56 9.13
N LEU A 50 7.90 12.25 8.96
CA LEU A 50 6.91 12.38 10.04
C LEU A 50 7.25 11.48 11.23
N PHE A 51 7.65 10.24 10.98
CA PHE A 51 8.13 9.35 12.01
C PHE A 51 9.35 9.94 12.76
N LYS A 52 10.39 10.39 12.06
CA LYS A 52 11.60 10.98 12.66
C LYS A 52 11.29 12.20 13.52
N LYS A 53 10.40 13.07 13.05
CA LYS A 53 9.92 14.23 13.80
C LYS A 53 9.27 13.81 15.12
N GLN A 54 8.33 12.88 15.09
CA GLN A 54 7.62 12.40 16.27
C GLN A 54 8.57 11.64 17.22
N LEU A 55 9.44 10.79 16.69
CA LEU A 55 10.45 10.07 17.47
C LEU A 55 11.34 11.04 18.26
N GLY A 56 11.77 12.15 17.65
CA GLY A 56 12.59 13.17 18.32
C GLY A 56 11.89 13.77 19.52
N VAL A 57 10.61 14.09 19.41
CA VAL A 57 9.79 14.63 20.53
C VAL A 57 9.67 13.59 21.66
N LEU A 58 9.31 12.35 21.32
CA LEU A 58 9.07 11.28 22.31
C LEU A 58 10.35 10.88 23.04
N LYS A 59 11.51 10.90 22.38
CA LYS A 59 12.80 10.66 23.07
C LYS A 59 13.08 11.64 24.18
N LEU A 60 12.74 12.91 24.00
CA LEU A 60 12.93 13.94 25.03
C LEU A 60 11.94 13.71 26.19
N GLN A 61 10.69 13.36 25.90
CA GLN A 61 9.66 13.12 26.91
C GLN A 61 9.92 11.87 27.75
N HIS A 62 10.53 10.84 27.17
CA HIS A 62 10.79 9.55 27.83
C HIS A 62 12.26 9.33 28.18
N ALA A 63 13.07 10.40 28.23
CA ALA A 63 14.49 10.29 28.58
C ALA A 63 14.66 9.62 29.96
N GLY A 64 15.60 8.65 30.04
CA GLY A 64 15.87 7.92 31.29
C GLY A 64 14.86 6.82 31.65
N THR A 65 13.85 6.59 30.84
CA THR A 65 12.87 5.50 31.05
C THR A 65 13.19 4.26 30.20
N GLY A 66 12.65 3.08 30.56
CA GLY A 66 12.78 1.87 29.74
C GLY A 66 12.19 2.05 28.33
N PHE A 67 11.08 2.78 28.21
CA PHE A 67 10.52 3.11 26.90
C PHE A 67 11.40 4.08 26.11
N GLY A 68 12.13 4.98 26.79
CA GLY A 68 13.15 5.82 26.16
C GLY A 68 14.30 5.00 25.55
N ILE A 69 14.68 3.87 26.16
CA ILE A 69 15.67 2.93 25.58
C ILE A 69 15.10 2.31 24.30
N PHE A 70 13.85 1.84 24.31
CA PHE A 70 13.15 1.37 23.13
C PHE A 70 13.13 2.42 22.01
N LEU A 71 12.77 3.66 22.30
CA LEU A 71 12.76 4.76 21.32
C LEU A 71 14.14 5.02 20.73
N ASN A 72 15.20 4.86 21.52
CA ASN A 72 16.58 4.99 21.02
C ASN A 72 16.96 3.86 20.06
N SER A 73 16.50 2.63 20.29
CA SER A 73 16.73 1.50 19.37
C SER A 73 16.14 1.71 17.98
N LEU A 74 15.11 2.56 17.85
CA LEU A 74 14.48 2.91 16.57
C LEU A 74 15.31 3.87 15.70
N SER A 75 16.48 4.34 16.16
CA SER A 75 17.29 5.33 15.41
C SER A 75 17.78 4.81 14.05
N SER A 76 18.02 3.51 13.92
CA SER A 76 18.49 2.84 12.69
C SER A 76 17.38 2.13 11.91
N ILE A 77 16.11 2.44 12.19
CA ILE A 77 14.96 1.72 11.64
C ILE A 77 14.85 1.84 10.10
N GLU A 78 15.41 2.91 9.51
CA GLU A 78 15.31 3.17 8.07
C GLU A 78 15.93 2.05 7.22
N GLU A 79 17.06 1.50 7.63
CA GLU A 79 17.67 0.38 6.91
C GLU A 79 16.83 -0.90 7.01
N LEU A 80 16.17 -1.11 8.15
CA LEU A 80 15.26 -2.25 8.34
C LEU A 80 14.01 -2.11 7.48
N LEU A 81 13.48 -0.91 7.36
CA LEU A 81 12.32 -0.62 6.53
C LEU A 81 12.62 -0.85 5.05
N LYS A 82 13.79 -0.44 4.56
CA LYS A 82 14.24 -0.73 3.19
C LYS A 82 14.26 -2.23 2.87
N LYS A 83 14.70 -3.04 3.83
CA LYS A 83 14.74 -4.51 3.68
C LYS A 83 13.36 -5.18 3.81
N ARG A 84 12.37 -4.49 4.38
CA ARG A 84 11.01 -5.00 4.65
C ARG A 84 9.93 -4.16 3.97
N SER A 85 10.26 -3.55 2.83
CA SER A 85 9.29 -2.79 2.04
C SER A 85 8.11 -3.67 1.68
N PRO A 86 6.86 -3.23 1.94
CA PRO A 86 5.68 -3.98 1.54
C PRO A 86 5.46 -3.91 0.03
N LEU A 87 4.72 -4.89 -0.47
CA LEU A 87 4.18 -4.90 -1.82
C LEU A 87 2.82 -4.22 -1.81
N SER A 88 2.50 -3.48 -2.87
CA SER A 88 1.26 -2.73 -2.98
C SER A 88 0.61 -2.87 -4.35
N PHE A 89 -0.73 -2.81 -4.35
CA PHE A 89 -1.55 -2.65 -5.56
C PHE A 89 -2.48 -1.46 -5.34
N SER A 90 -2.35 -0.44 -6.18
CA SER A 90 -3.07 0.82 -6.05
C SER A 90 -4.43 0.78 -6.73
N LEU A 91 -5.42 1.34 -6.06
CA LEU A 91 -6.80 1.48 -6.49
C LEU A 91 -7.26 2.93 -6.23
N THR A 92 -8.30 3.39 -6.90
CA THR A 92 -8.88 4.72 -6.71
C THR A 92 -10.40 4.63 -6.60
N GLU A 93 -11.02 5.63 -5.99
CA GLU A 93 -12.48 5.77 -5.99
C GLU A 93 -13.02 6.29 -7.33
N GLU A 94 -12.18 6.82 -8.21
CA GLU A 94 -12.55 7.51 -9.45
C GLU A 94 -12.36 6.59 -10.67
N ASN A 95 -13.43 6.33 -11.40
CA ASN A 95 -13.39 5.42 -12.56
C ASN A 95 -13.13 6.13 -13.90
N ASP A 96 -13.12 7.47 -13.94
CA ASP A 96 -12.97 8.25 -15.18
C ASP A 96 -12.25 9.59 -14.91
N LEU A 97 -11.03 9.53 -14.37
CA LEU A 97 -10.22 10.70 -14.01
C LEU A 97 -9.08 10.89 -15.01
N LEU A 98 -8.96 12.10 -15.59
CA LEU A 98 -7.99 12.43 -16.64
C LEU A 98 -6.53 12.23 -16.19
N SER A 99 -6.19 12.63 -14.97
CA SER A 99 -4.85 12.42 -14.43
C SER A 99 -4.49 10.93 -14.32
N GLN A 100 -5.43 10.09 -13.93
CA GLN A 100 -5.24 8.64 -13.86
C GLN A 100 -5.04 8.03 -15.25
N TRP A 101 -5.81 8.43 -16.26
CA TRP A 101 -5.58 8.00 -17.64
C TRP A 101 -4.18 8.37 -18.13
N ARG A 102 -3.72 9.58 -17.85
CA ARG A 102 -2.37 10.03 -18.26
C ARG A 102 -1.24 9.36 -17.50
N GLY A 103 -1.40 9.13 -16.22
CA GLY A 103 -0.36 8.60 -15.34
C GLY A 103 -0.18 7.08 -15.41
N TYR A 104 -1.26 6.35 -15.64
CA TYR A 104 -1.27 4.90 -15.43
C TYR A 104 -1.65 4.06 -16.66
N THR A 105 -1.93 4.71 -17.80
CA THR A 105 -2.17 4.01 -19.06
C THR A 105 -1.20 4.49 -20.14
N LYS A 106 -1.04 3.70 -21.21
CA LYS A 106 -0.10 4.02 -22.29
C LYS A 106 -0.65 5.16 -23.16
N ASN A 107 -0.08 6.36 -23.05
CA ASN A 107 -0.53 7.57 -23.77
C ASN A 107 -2.01 7.90 -23.54
N GLY A 108 -2.54 7.65 -22.36
CA GLY A 108 -3.94 7.85 -22.04
C GLY A 108 -4.88 6.75 -22.54
N ILE A 109 -4.35 5.72 -23.26
CA ILE A 109 -5.13 4.63 -23.82
C ILE A 109 -5.02 3.38 -22.94
N GLY A 110 -6.14 2.91 -22.43
CA GLY A 110 -6.20 1.74 -21.54
C GLY A 110 -7.61 1.53 -21.00
N VAL A 111 -7.67 0.89 -19.87
CA VAL A 111 -8.91 0.57 -19.17
C VAL A 111 -8.82 0.93 -17.69
N SER A 112 -9.97 1.24 -17.09
CA SER A 112 -10.17 1.31 -15.64
C SER A 112 -11.02 0.10 -15.23
N VAL A 113 -10.45 -0.79 -14.41
CA VAL A 113 -11.10 -2.04 -13.97
C VAL A 113 -11.65 -1.83 -12.58
N GLY A 114 -12.95 -2.01 -12.40
CA GLY A 114 -13.65 -1.91 -11.13
C GLY A 114 -13.63 -3.22 -10.36
N PHE A 115 -13.17 -3.15 -9.12
CA PHE A 115 -13.05 -4.26 -8.19
C PHE A 115 -14.06 -4.15 -7.05
N SER A 116 -14.70 -5.24 -6.68
CA SER A 116 -15.51 -5.32 -5.46
C SER A 116 -14.66 -5.13 -4.21
N SER A 117 -14.87 -4.06 -3.47
CA SER A 117 -14.13 -3.80 -2.23
C SER A 117 -14.37 -4.88 -1.17
N ALA A 118 -15.60 -5.39 -1.07
CA ALA A 118 -15.92 -6.48 -0.15
C ALA A 118 -15.13 -7.76 -0.47
N SER A 119 -14.94 -8.08 -1.75
CA SER A 119 -14.16 -9.26 -2.16
C SER A 119 -12.66 -9.06 -1.93
N LEU A 120 -12.14 -7.83 -2.09
CA LEU A 120 -10.75 -7.50 -1.82
C LEU A 120 -10.41 -7.61 -0.33
N ILE A 121 -11.28 -7.10 0.56
CA ILE A 121 -11.07 -7.15 2.03
C ILE A 121 -10.98 -8.57 2.55
N ASN A 122 -11.70 -9.52 1.96
CA ASN A 122 -11.67 -10.93 2.37
C ASN A 122 -10.31 -11.61 2.12
N GLY A 123 -9.47 -11.07 1.22
CA GLY A 123 -8.17 -11.66 0.87
C GLY A 123 -6.96 -10.77 1.13
N PHE A 124 -7.18 -9.47 1.38
CA PHE A 124 -6.11 -8.49 1.45
C PHE A 124 -6.33 -7.43 2.54
N GLN A 125 -5.25 -6.83 3.00
CA GLN A 125 -5.32 -5.60 3.78
C GLN A 125 -5.53 -4.41 2.84
N LEU A 126 -6.74 -3.87 2.81
CA LEU A 126 -7.14 -2.72 1.99
C LEU A 126 -7.19 -1.46 2.85
N LEU A 127 -6.41 -0.45 2.51
CA LEU A 127 -6.24 0.78 3.29
C LEU A 127 -6.36 2.03 2.41
N PRO A 128 -7.05 3.09 2.88
CA PRO A 128 -7.06 4.38 2.21
C PRO A 128 -5.74 5.12 2.41
N CYS A 129 -5.31 5.91 1.43
CA CYS A 129 -4.20 6.84 1.61
C CYS A 129 -4.60 8.04 2.47
N LEU A 130 -3.64 8.55 3.25
CA LEU A 130 -3.78 9.67 4.17
C LEU A 130 -3.11 10.91 3.57
N TYR A 131 -3.89 11.97 3.33
CA TYR A 131 -3.42 13.15 2.60
C TYR A 131 -3.27 14.38 3.45
N THR A 132 -3.97 14.48 4.58
CA THR A 132 -3.91 15.68 5.41
C THR A 132 -2.87 15.53 6.53
N PRO A 133 -2.17 16.62 6.91
CA PRO A 133 -1.22 16.58 8.03
C PRO A 133 -1.85 16.04 9.31
N GLU A 134 -3.10 16.38 9.58
CA GLU A 134 -3.83 15.93 10.78
C GLU A 134 -4.03 14.42 10.80
N GLU A 135 -4.44 13.81 9.66
CA GLU A 135 -4.60 12.37 9.53
C GLU A 135 -3.25 11.66 9.69
N GLN A 136 -2.21 12.21 9.07
CA GLN A 136 -0.86 11.64 9.05
C GLN A 136 -0.22 11.69 10.44
N ASP A 137 -0.23 12.85 11.11
CA ASP A 137 0.31 13.03 12.46
C ASP A 137 -0.46 12.15 13.47
N ALA A 138 -1.79 12.09 13.37
CA ALA A 138 -2.61 11.24 14.21
C ALA A 138 -2.29 9.76 14.02
N TYR A 139 -2.05 9.31 12.77
CA TYR A 139 -1.70 7.93 12.49
C TYR A 139 -0.32 7.55 13.03
N VAL A 140 0.69 8.41 12.83
CA VAL A 140 2.04 8.18 13.35
C VAL A 140 2.04 8.17 14.88
N SER A 141 1.31 9.11 15.52
CA SER A 141 1.16 9.12 16.99
C SER A 141 0.52 7.83 17.51
N TYR A 142 -0.53 7.36 16.86
CA TYR A 142 -1.19 6.10 17.20
C TYR A 142 -0.23 4.89 17.11
N LEU A 143 0.71 4.87 16.17
CA LEU A 143 1.71 3.79 16.09
C LEU A 143 2.63 3.77 17.31
N PHE A 144 3.05 4.95 17.79
CA PHE A 144 3.84 5.04 19.01
C PHE A 144 3.06 4.64 20.26
N ASP A 145 1.77 4.97 20.33
CA ASP A 145 0.89 4.54 21.43
C ASP A 145 0.74 3.01 21.44
N LEU A 146 0.58 2.37 20.27
CA LEU A 146 0.55 0.92 20.16
C LEU A 146 1.88 0.29 20.58
N ALA A 147 3.01 0.87 20.18
CA ALA A 147 4.32 0.40 20.56
C ALA A 147 4.56 0.54 22.08
N HIS A 148 4.14 1.66 22.67
CA HIS A 148 4.23 1.87 24.10
C HIS A 148 3.38 0.85 24.88
N LYS A 149 2.15 0.63 24.45
CA LYS A 149 1.28 -0.38 25.05
C LYS A 149 1.92 -1.77 24.97
N LYS A 150 2.40 -2.17 23.79
CA LYS A 150 3.06 -3.47 23.60
C LYS A 150 4.33 -3.61 24.44
N PHE A 151 5.13 -2.55 24.51
CA PHE A 151 6.32 -2.49 25.36
C PHE A 151 5.98 -2.75 26.83
N LEU A 152 4.94 -2.10 27.37
CA LEU A 152 4.50 -2.27 28.75
C LEU A 152 4.00 -3.70 29.02
N GLU A 153 3.20 -4.26 28.10
CA GLU A 153 2.68 -5.64 28.20
C GLU A 153 3.82 -6.67 28.25
N THR A 154 4.87 -6.49 27.43
CA THR A 154 5.98 -7.45 27.32
C THR A 154 7.03 -7.27 28.44
N LYS A 155 7.19 -6.04 28.93
CA LYS A 155 8.13 -5.72 30.00
C LYS A 155 7.91 -6.57 31.26
N GLU A 156 6.67 -6.95 31.55
CA GLU A 156 6.31 -7.76 32.72
C GLU A 156 6.49 -9.26 32.49
N MET A 157 6.63 -9.68 31.21
CA MET A 157 6.70 -11.10 30.81
C MET A 157 8.14 -11.55 30.48
N GLY A 158 9.08 -10.62 30.37
CA GLY A 158 10.40 -10.86 29.79
C GLY A 158 11.32 -11.71 30.66
N LYS A 159 11.93 -12.72 30.04
CA LYS A 159 13.10 -13.43 30.56
C LYS A 159 14.36 -12.75 30.09
N TYR A 160 15.23 -12.43 31.01
CA TYR A 160 16.47 -11.71 30.80
C TYR A 160 17.49 -12.54 30.00
N ASP A 161 17.93 -12.08 28.85
CA ASP A 161 19.05 -12.65 28.10
C ASP A 161 20.31 -11.76 28.19
N LYS A 162 21.27 -12.16 29.04
CA LYS A 162 22.54 -11.44 29.25
C LYS A 162 23.53 -11.55 28.08
N GLN A 163 23.31 -12.45 27.13
CA GLN A 163 24.32 -12.77 26.12
C GLN A 163 24.39 -11.76 24.97
N HIS A 164 23.26 -11.03 24.72
CA HIS A 164 23.12 -10.17 23.56
C HIS A 164 23.23 -8.66 23.83
N CYS A 165 23.18 -8.22 25.10
CA CYS A 165 23.22 -6.81 25.46
C CYS A 165 24.45 -6.43 26.26
N LYS A 166 25.13 -5.37 25.83
CA LYS A 166 26.29 -4.78 26.56
C LYS A 166 25.84 -3.85 27.68
N ASP A 167 24.69 -3.19 27.53
CA ASP A 167 24.11 -2.31 28.53
C ASP A 167 23.12 -3.09 29.43
N PRO A 168 23.33 -3.08 30.76
CA PRO A 168 22.42 -3.74 31.70
C PRO A 168 20.98 -3.27 31.63
N LEU A 169 20.72 -1.99 31.31
CA LEU A 169 19.37 -1.44 31.16
C LEU A 169 18.71 -1.93 29.87
N GLU A 170 19.46 -1.95 28.76
CA GLU A 170 18.98 -2.53 27.51
C GLU A 170 18.65 -4.02 27.67
N ALA A 171 19.52 -4.75 28.36
CA ALA A 171 19.32 -6.16 28.67
C ALA A 171 18.04 -6.39 29.48
N GLN A 172 17.73 -5.54 30.44
CA GLN A 172 16.51 -5.62 31.25
C GLN A 172 15.23 -5.54 30.43
N TYR A 173 15.24 -4.80 29.31
CA TYR A 173 14.06 -4.57 28.44
C TYR A 173 14.16 -5.28 27.09
N TRP A 174 15.15 -6.17 26.90
CA TRP A 174 15.46 -6.79 25.61
C TRP A 174 14.25 -7.41 24.91
N ASP A 175 13.49 -8.24 25.62
CA ASP A 175 12.32 -8.90 25.04
C ASP A 175 11.23 -7.87 24.66
N ALA A 176 11.01 -6.86 25.51
CA ALA A 176 10.06 -5.80 25.25
C ALA A 176 10.48 -4.94 24.05
N ILE A 177 11.77 -4.64 23.92
CA ILE A 177 12.34 -3.88 22.79
C ILE A 177 12.17 -4.66 21.49
N ASN A 178 12.51 -5.95 21.47
CA ASN A 178 12.42 -6.75 20.25
C ASN A 178 10.98 -7.00 19.81
N GLU A 179 10.10 -7.34 20.74
CA GLU A 179 8.69 -7.61 20.42
C GLU A 179 7.96 -6.35 19.96
N ALA A 180 8.06 -5.27 20.73
CA ALA A 180 7.47 -3.99 20.35
C ALA A 180 8.10 -3.42 19.07
N GLY A 181 9.43 -3.57 18.90
CA GLY A 181 10.16 -3.12 17.72
C GLY A 181 9.75 -3.87 16.45
N SER A 182 9.64 -5.19 16.51
CA SER A 182 9.20 -5.99 15.34
C SER A 182 7.80 -5.61 14.87
N GLN A 183 6.87 -5.45 15.80
CA GLN A 183 5.50 -5.02 15.50
C GLN A 183 5.48 -3.59 14.97
N PHE A 184 6.25 -2.69 15.60
CA PHE A 184 6.33 -1.29 15.20
C PHE A 184 6.86 -1.12 13.77
N ILE A 185 7.93 -1.86 13.39
CA ILE A 185 8.50 -1.84 12.05
C ILE A 185 7.44 -2.20 11.00
N SER A 186 6.65 -3.23 11.26
CA SER A 186 5.58 -3.65 10.35
C SER A 186 4.51 -2.56 10.19
N HIS A 187 4.07 -1.96 11.29
CA HIS A 187 3.09 -0.87 11.27
C HIS A 187 3.64 0.40 10.59
N LEU A 188 4.90 0.75 10.85
CA LEU A 188 5.53 1.91 10.21
C LEU A 188 5.72 1.69 8.70
N SER A 189 6.02 0.47 8.27
CA SER A 189 6.06 0.14 6.84
C SER A 189 4.70 0.35 6.17
N VAL A 190 3.60 0.02 6.86
CA VAL A 190 2.23 0.33 6.40
C VAL A 190 1.99 1.83 6.36
N ALA A 191 2.41 2.58 7.40
CA ALA A 191 2.28 4.03 7.42
C ALA A 191 2.97 4.69 6.23
N CYS A 192 4.22 4.31 5.95
CA CYS A 192 4.96 4.78 4.78
C CYS A 192 4.28 4.38 3.46
N ALA A 193 3.49 3.31 3.46
CA ALA A 193 2.73 2.86 2.29
C ALA A 193 1.47 3.69 2.01
N ILE A 194 0.87 4.32 3.01
CA ILE A 194 -0.42 5.00 2.87
C ILE A 194 -0.36 6.51 3.11
N ILE A 195 0.74 7.04 3.65
CA ILE A 195 0.97 8.47 3.78
C ILE A 195 1.36 9.04 2.42
N LYS A 196 0.61 10.03 1.94
CA LYS A 196 0.78 10.60 0.61
C LYS A 196 0.64 12.11 0.64
N GLU A 197 1.35 12.83 -0.24
CA GLU A 197 1.25 14.28 -0.32
C GLU A 197 -0.15 14.77 -0.70
N ALA A 198 -0.57 15.90 -0.11
CA ALA A 198 -1.89 16.47 -0.32
C ALA A 198 -2.18 16.83 -1.79
N SER A 199 -1.14 17.09 -2.60
CA SER A 199 -1.25 17.35 -4.05
C SER A 199 -1.87 16.19 -4.84
N PHE A 200 -1.79 14.95 -4.31
CA PHE A 200 -2.38 13.76 -4.92
C PHE A 200 -3.77 13.41 -4.38
N LYS A 201 -4.40 14.28 -3.59
CA LYS A 201 -5.70 14.00 -2.95
C LYS A 201 -6.82 13.69 -3.95
N GLU A 202 -6.73 14.21 -5.18
CA GLU A 202 -7.71 13.92 -6.23
C GLU A 202 -7.74 12.44 -6.64
N GLU A 203 -6.64 11.71 -6.42
CA GLU A 203 -6.57 10.29 -6.75
C GLU A 203 -7.44 9.43 -5.83
N LYS A 204 -7.79 9.90 -4.63
CA LYS A 204 -8.58 9.15 -3.64
C LYS A 204 -8.13 7.69 -3.55
N GLU A 205 -6.81 7.52 -3.41
CA GLU A 205 -6.16 6.23 -3.54
C GLU A 205 -6.44 5.31 -2.34
N TRP A 206 -6.63 4.05 -2.65
CA TRP A 206 -6.62 2.92 -1.73
C TRP A 206 -5.52 1.96 -2.13
N ARG A 207 -4.92 1.29 -1.16
CA ARG A 207 -3.85 0.32 -1.41
C ARG A 207 -4.15 -1.03 -0.79
N LEU A 208 -4.01 -2.09 -1.60
CA LEU A 208 -3.78 -3.40 -1.04
C LEU A 208 -2.32 -3.47 -0.61
N VAL A 209 -2.08 -3.93 0.63
CA VAL A 209 -0.73 -4.01 1.21
C VAL A 209 -0.43 -5.46 1.60
N MET A 210 0.78 -5.94 1.28
CA MET A 210 1.23 -7.30 1.57
C MET A 210 2.70 -7.31 1.95
N PHE A 211 3.06 -8.11 2.96
CA PHE A 211 4.44 -8.29 3.42
C PHE A 211 5.08 -9.61 2.94
N ASP A 212 4.27 -10.56 2.47
CA ASP A 212 4.78 -11.83 1.96
C ASP A 212 5.52 -11.63 0.64
N ARG A 213 6.84 -11.80 0.68
CA ARG A 213 7.74 -11.65 -0.47
C ARG A 213 8.14 -12.98 -1.12
N THR A 214 7.55 -14.09 -0.69
CA THR A 214 7.80 -15.39 -1.35
C THR A 214 7.32 -15.35 -2.79
N GLY A 215 8.14 -15.83 -3.73
CA GLY A 215 7.80 -15.81 -5.15
C GLY A 215 7.81 -14.43 -5.81
N VAL A 216 8.56 -13.45 -5.25
CA VAL A 216 8.79 -12.16 -5.92
C VAL A 216 9.57 -12.40 -7.22
N GLU A 217 9.07 -11.82 -8.30
CA GLU A 217 9.67 -11.78 -9.62
C GLU A 217 10.17 -10.36 -9.93
N PHE A 218 10.90 -10.19 -11.04
CA PHE A 218 11.42 -8.90 -11.44
C PHE A 218 10.96 -8.52 -12.85
N LEU A 219 10.43 -7.30 -12.97
CA LEU A 219 10.14 -6.67 -14.26
C LEU A 219 11.30 -5.77 -14.66
N ALA A 220 11.80 -5.96 -15.89
CA ALA A 220 12.75 -5.03 -16.47
C ALA A 220 12.05 -3.69 -16.75
N LYS A 221 12.62 -2.61 -16.24
CA LYS A 221 12.37 -1.23 -16.61
C LYS A 221 13.61 -0.68 -17.29
N ASP A 222 13.50 0.45 -17.96
CA ASP A 222 14.61 1.00 -18.76
C ASP A 222 15.92 1.17 -17.98
N THR A 223 15.81 1.48 -16.66
CA THR A 223 16.98 1.80 -15.83
C THR A 223 17.13 0.92 -14.58
N TYR A 224 16.15 0.06 -14.25
CA TYR A 224 16.18 -0.78 -13.05
C TYR A 224 15.29 -2.02 -13.18
N LEU A 225 15.46 -2.94 -12.22
CA LEU A 225 14.59 -4.11 -12.07
C LEU A 225 13.55 -3.83 -10.98
N LYS A 226 12.27 -3.78 -11.36
CA LYS A 226 11.16 -3.58 -10.43
C LYS A 226 10.73 -4.91 -9.83
N PRO A 227 10.82 -5.09 -8.49
CA PRO A 227 10.27 -6.27 -7.84
C PRO A 227 8.73 -6.23 -7.88
N ILE A 228 8.14 -7.36 -8.25
CA ILE A 228 6.70 -7.56 -8.24
C ILE A 228 6.35 -8.93 -7.68
N LYS A 229 5.13 -9.06 -7.19
CA LYS A 229 4.54 -10.35 -6.86
C LYS A 229 3.22 -10.51 -7.61
N LYS A 230 3.08 -11.61 -8.33
CA LYS A 230 1.82 -12.02 -8.96
C LYS A 230 0.98 -12.76 -7.94
N VAL A 231 -0.20 -12.25 -7.65
CA VAL A 231 -1.14 -12.82 -6.68
C VAL A 231 -2.41 -13.24 -7.40
N GLY A 232 -2.79 -14.51 -7.22
CA GLY A 232 -4.00 -15.05 -7.84
C GLY A 232 -5.25 -14.38 -7.31
N ILE A 233 -6.22 -14.14 -8.19
CA ILE A 233 -7.56 -13.66 -7.86
C ILE A 233 -8.62 -14.53 -8.57
N GLU A 234 -9.85 -14.50 -8.08
CA GLU A 234 -10.99 -15.06 -8.79
C GLU A 234 -11.80 -13.94 -9.49
N PRO A 235 -11.55 -13.68 -10.80
CA PRO A 235 -12.14 -12.53 -11.51
C PRO A 235 -13.67 -12.50 -11.43
N LEU A 236 -14.33 -13.67 -11.44
CA LEU A 236 -15.78 -13.82 -11.31
C LEU A 236 -16.34 -13.11 -10.07
N ASN A 237 -15.61 -13.18 -8.96
CA ASN A 237 -16.05 -12.60 -7.68
C ASN A 237 -15.55 -11.17 -7.49
N VAL A 238 -14.44 -10.82 -8.10
CA VAL A 238 -13.67 -9.60 -7.80
C VAL A 238 -13.93 -8.50 -8.81
N ILE A 239 -13.95 -8.80 -10.12
CA ILE A 239 -14.13 -7.80 -11.19
C ILE A 239 -15.63 -7.53 -11.40
N LYS A 240 -16.04 -6.25 -11.35
CA LYS A 240 -17.42 -5.81 -11.49
C LYS A 240 -17.68 -4.97 -12.73
N SER A 241 -16.73 -4.13 -13.11
CA SER A 241 -16.88 -3.24 -14.25
C SER A 241 -15.54 -3.00 -14.96
N ILE A 242 -15.62 -2.61 -16.22
CA ILE A 242 -14.48 -2.14 -17.02
C ILE A 242 -14.92 -0.88 -17.75
N LYS A 243 -14.15 0.20 -17.61
CA LYS A 243 -14.33 1.40 -18.40
C LYS A 243 -13.20 1.52 -19.41
N VAL A 244 -13.56 1.66 -20.69
CA VAL A 244 -12.61 1.94 -21.77
C VAL A 244 -12.22 3.41 -21.72
N GLY A 245 -10.94 3.70 -21.62
CA GLY A 245 -10.41 5.05 -21.57
C GLY A 245 -10.57 5.84 -22.88
N PRO A 246 -10.09 7.09 -22.89
CA PRO A 246 -10.03 7.89 -24.11
C PRO A 246 -9.28 7.11 -25.20
N ASN A 247 -9.93 6.85 -26.34
CA ASN A 247 -9.41 5.99 -27.38
C ASN A 247 -10.01 6.39 -28.73
N PRO A 248 -9.24 6.50 -29.83
CA PRO A 248 -9.77 6.78 -31.16
C PRO A 248 -10.67 5.65 -31.70
N ASN A 249 -10.48 4.41 -31.24
CA ASN A 249 -11.20 3.21 -31.66
C ASN A 249 -12.08 2.64 -30.54
N LYS A 250 -12.84 3.49 -29.82
CA LYS A 250 -13.63 3.12 -28.64
C LYS A 250 -14.52 1.90 -28.85
N GLU A 251 -15.28 1.86 -29.94
CA GLU A 251 -16.24 0.78 -30.22
C GLU A 251 -15.51 -0.54 -30.51
N LEU A 252 -14.44 -0.51 -31.29
CA LEU A 252 -13.64 -1.70 -31.55
C LEU A 252 -13.02 -2.24 -30.27
N CYS A 253 -12.51 -1.36 -29.42
CA CYS A 253 -11.97 -1.71 -28.11
C CYS A 253 -13.02 -2.33 -27.21
N GLN A 254 -14.20 -1.72 -27.12
CA GLN A 254 -15.30 -2.25 -26.32
C GLN A 254 -15.74 -3.65 -26.79
N ASN A 255 -15.87 -3.86 -28.10
CA ASN A 255 -16.21 -5.15 -28.68
C ASN A 255 -15.16 -6.23 -28.40
N SER A 256 -13.86 -5.87 -28.47
CA SER A 256 -12.78 -6.80 -28.15
C SER A 256 -12.76 -7.19 -26.65
N ILE A 257 -13.09 -6.25 -25.76
CA ILE A 257 -13.25 -6.54 -24.33
C ILE A 257 -14.44 -7.46 -24.08
N TYR A 258 -15.58 -7.23 -24.71
CA TYR A 258 -16.71 -8.17 -24.61
C TYR A 258 -16.34 -9.58 -25.08
N SER A 259 -15.56 -9.71 -26.16
CA SER A 259 -15.06 -11.01 -26.61
C SER A 259 -14.15 -11.67 -25.58
N LEU A 260 -13.24 -10.90 -24.94
CA LEU A 260 -12.39 -11.39 -23.87
C LEU A 260 -13.20 -11.87 -22.67
N LEU A 261 -14.20 -11.09 -22.23
CA LEU A 261 -15.08 -11.44 -21.12
C LEU A 261 -15.91 -12.69 -21.40
N ASN A 262 -16.39 -12.84 -22.62
CA ASN A 262 -17.16 -14.02 -23.06
C ASN A 262 -16.32 -15.31 -22.96
N VAL A 263 -15.11 -15.31 -23.52
CA VAL A 263 -14.24 -16.50 -23.44
C VAL A 263 -13.73 -16.79 -22.02
N SER A 264 -13.78 -15.79 -21.13
CA SER A 264 -13.41 -15.90 -19.74
C SER A 264 -14.60 -16.20 -18.80
N ASN A 265 -15.81 -16.38 -19.32
CA ASN A 265 -17.06 -16.58 -18.56
C ASN A 265 -17.39 -15.44 -17.57
N LEU A 266 -17.04 -14.20 -17.93
CA LEU A 266 -17.27 -13.01 -17.10
C LEU A 266 -18.42 -12.14 -17.64
N HIS A 267 -19.53 -12.76 -18.02
CA HIS A 267 -20.71 -12.09 -18.66
C HIS A 267 -21.39 -11.04 -17.77
N HIS A 268 -21.17 -11.08 -16.46
CA HIS A 268 -21.73 -10.13 -15.51
C HIS A 268 -20.97 -8.80 -15.45
N VAL A 269 -19.78 -8.71 -16.05
CA VAL A 269 -18.93 -7.50 -15.99
C VAL A 269 -19.48 -6.44 -16.94
N ASN A 270 -19.81 -5.27 -16.39
CA ASN A 270 -20.31 -4.14 -17.17
C ASN A 270 -19.16 -3.43 -17.90
N VAL A 271 -19.30 -3.20 -19.20
CA VAL A 271 -18.30 -2.46 -20.00
C VAL A 271 -18.88 -1.12 -20.45
N SER A 272 -18.26 -0.02 -20.05
CA SER A 272 -18.63 1.35 -20.39
C SER A 272 -17.51 2.12 -21.07
N LEU A 273 -17.84 3.26 -21.68
CA LEU A 273 -16.86 4.15 -22.32
C LEU A 273 -16.57 5.37 -21.44
N SER A 274 -15.34 5.87 -21.50
CA SER A 274 -14.98 7.14 -20.91
C SER A 274 -15.73 8.31 -21.57
N SER A 275 -16.16 9.26 -20.74
CA SER A 275 -16.70 10.54 -21.21
C SER A 275 -15.62 11.55 -21.60
N ILE A 276 -14.38 11.29 -21.22
CA ILE A 276 -13.24 12.16 -21.52
C ILE A 276 -12.89 12.06 -23.00
N PRO A 277 -12.79 13.21 -23.71
CA PRO A 277 -12.48 13.19 -25.14
C PRO A 277 -11.02 12.74 -25.37
N TYR A 278 -10.81 11.87 -26.36
CA TYR A 278 -9.48 11.60 -26.87
C TYR A 278 -8.98 12.80 -27.65
N ARG A 279 -7.77 13.26 -27.32
CA ARG A 279 -7.04 14.30 -28.09
C ARG A 279 -5.73 13.67 -28.56
N ASN A 280 -5.51 13.70 -29.86
CA ASN A 280 -4.22 13.37 -30.48
C ASN A 280 -3.14 14.35 -30.03
#